data_1c2c2158cea482b381fff27c3adc24ea
#
_entry.id   1c2c2158cea482b381fff27c3adc24ea
#
_cell.length_a   1.000
_cell.length_b   1.000
_cell.length_c   1.000
_cell.angle_alpha   90.00
_cell.angle_beta   90.00
_cell.angle_gamma   90.00
#
_symmetry.space_group_name_H-M   'P 1'
#
loop_
_entity.id
_entity.type
_entity.pdbx_description
1 polymer ?
#
loop_
_entity_poly.entity_id
_entity_poly.type
_entity_poly.pdbx_seq_one_letter_code
_entity_poly.pdbx_strand_id
1 'polypeptide(L)'
;LVRRIAVRKILTATRAVRTTYIISLVSLALSLAGIILYIITGSDVILMEGLIWLVEAMSFGGLAIALKIATSRALIYRTRYEVLRLESLAVLMTSFIALVVTVLAIIRNLLSSHVGITPAIYSLYLFASGITSLVLEKLARRGLSQIGLRIVSIRAIAEKLSLDFVLELAGGVAIVLSNLLSSALVEQITSIVMGIYVSYGVIGIAQEAVYHLIGITPHHVYREIRAKVLSTLRQATRYSRIRRLKIESYGTFYEVEVWLEAPPGITLGTAHRESMRIARRLVHEVPEVLRALVIFVPARRTRPPPRSMKRYARRQVEEAEKQHEGKT
;
A
#
# COMPACT_ATOMS: atom_id res chain seq x y z
N LEU A 1 -13.19 21.77 21.53
CA LEU A 1 -13.18 21.30 20.13
C LEU A 1 -12.05 20.28 19.89
N VAL A 2 -10.81 20.59 20.26
CA VAL A 2 -9.62 19.72 20.08
C VAL A 2 -9.81 18.35 20.75
N ARG A 3 -10.37 18.30 21.97
CA ARG A 3 -10.63 17.06 22.72
C ARG A 3 -11.67 16.17 22.03
N ARG A 4 -12.72 16.74 21.41
CA ARG A 4 -13.73 16.00 20.64
C ARG A 4 -13.15 15.41 19.33
N ILE A 5 -12.28 16.14 18.65
CA ILE A 5 -11.60 15.69 17.43
C ILE A 5 -10.63 14.53 17.74
N ALA A 6 -9.86 14.63 18.83
CA ALA A 6 -8.95 13.56 19.27
C ALA A 6 -9.71 12.27 19.63
N VAL A 7 -10.82 12.38 20.37
CA VAL A 7 -11.66 11.23 20.73
C VAL A 7 -12.29 10.59 19.48
N ARG A 8 -12.76 11.38 18.52
CA ARG A 8 -13.33 10.85 17.27
C ARG A 8 -12.28 10.10 16.44
N LYS A 9 -11.04 10.61 16.37
CA LYS A 9 -9.93 9.90 15.69
C LYS A 9 -9.55 8.59 16.36
N ILE A 10 -9.51 8.56 17.68
CA ILE A 10 -9.23 7.31 18.43
C ILE A 10 -10.33 6.27 18.20
N LEU A 11 -11.59 6.68 18.24
CA LEU A 11 -12.73 5.77 18.00
C LEU A 11 -12.76 5.22 16.57
N THR A 12 -12.46 6.05 15.56
CA THR A 12 -12.38 5.61 14.16
C THR A 12 -11.21 4.66 13.94
N ALA A 13 -10.05 4.95 14.52
CA ALA A 13 -8.87 4.10 14.45
C ALA A 13 -9.11 2.72 15.09
N THR A 14 -9.76 2.67 16.26
CA THR A 14 -10.12 1.41 16.93
C THR A 14 -11.09 0.57 16.10
N ARG A 15 -12.05 1.20 15.42
CA ARG A 15 -12.95 0.50 14.49
C ARG A 15 -12.19 -0.12 13.31
N ALA A 16 -11.23 0.61 12.72
CA ALA A 16 -10.44 0.06 11.63
C ALA A 16 -9.59 -1.14 12.06
N VAL A 17 -8.91 -1.04 13.20
CA VAL A 17 -8.16 -2.18 13.77
C VAL A 17 -9.07 -3.38 13.94
N ARG A 18 -10.28 -3.18 14.49
CA ARG A 18 -11.25 -4.25 14.65
C ARG A 18 -11.71 -4.82 13.31
N THR A 19 -12.00 -3.97 12.33
CA THR A 19 -12.44 -4.42 11.00
C THR A 19 -11.36 -5.23 10.30
N THR A 20 -10.11 -4.76 10.24
CA THR A 20 -9.00 -5.48 9.63
C THR A 20 -8.70 -6.80 10.35
N TYR A 21 -8.83 -6.83 11.67
CA TYR A 21 -8.65 -8.05 12.44
C TYR A 21 -9.75 -9.09 12.15
N ILE A 22 -11.01 -8.66 12.04
CA ILE A 22 -12.13 -9.56 11.69
C ILE A 22 -11.91 -10.11 10.27
N ILE A 23 -11.54 -9.27 9.31
CA ILE A 23 -11.25 -9.71 7.93
C ILE A 23 -10.13 -10.75 7.94
N SER A 24 -9.02 -10.47 8.61
CA SER A 24 -7.89 -11.40 8.73
C SER A 24 -8.29 -12.75 9.31
N LEU A 25 -9.09 -12.77 10.36
CA LEU A 25 -9.55 -14.02 11.00
C LEU A 25 -10.48 -14.82 10.08
N VAL A 26 -11.41 -14.17 9.39
CA VAL A 26 -12.31 -14.82 8.43
C VAL A 26 -11.52 -15.37 7.25
N SER A 27 -10.60 -14.60 6.69
CA SER A 27 -9.71 -15.05 5.61
C SER A 27 -8.86 -16.25 6.05
N LEU A 28 -8.33 -16.24 7.28
CA LEU A 28 -7.56 -17.35 7.81
C LEU A 28 -8.43 -18.62 7.97
N ALA A 29 -9.66 -18.47 8.45
CA ALA A 29 -10.58 -19.59 8.58
C ALA A 29 -10.93 -20.21 7.22
N LEU A 30 -11.19 -19.38 6.20
CA LEU A 30 -11.45 -19.84 4.83
C LEU A 30 -10.22 -20.50 4.22
N SER A 31 -9.03 -19.94 4.44
CA SER A 31 -7.77 -20.56 3.99
C SER A 31 -7.58 -21.96 4.58
N LEU A 32 -7.75 -22.09 5.90
CA LEU A 32 -7.62 -23.40 6.57
C LEU A 32 -8.67 -24.39 6.06
N ALA A 33 -9.92 -23.94 5.88
CA ALA A 33 -10.98 -24.77 5.30
C ALA A 33 -10.62 -25.23 3.89
N GLY A 34 -10.12 -24.35 3.02
CA GLY A 34 -9.67 -24.68 1.66
C GLY A 34 -8.53 -25.69 1.66
N ILE A 35 -7.51 -25.52 2.51
CA ILE A 35 -6.39 -26.46 2.62
C ILE A 35 -6.85 -27.82 3.13
N ILE A 36 -7.75 -27.88 4.12
CA ILE A 36 -8.31 -29.14 4.62
C ILE A 36 -9.12 -29.83 3.52
N LEU A 37 -9.99 -29.09 2.82
CA LEU A 37 -10.77 -29.63 1.72
C LEU A 37 -9.90 -30.12 0.57
N TYR A 38 -8.81 -29.42 0.26
CA TYR A 38 -7.81 -29.89 -0.70
C TYR A 38 -7.20 -31.23 -0.29
N ILE A 39 -6.82 -31.41 0.97
CA ILE A 39 -6.26 -32.68 1.47
C ILE A 39 -7.28 -33.84 1.32
N ILE A 40 -8.56 -33.54 1.46
CA ILE A 40 -9.65 -34.54 1.35
C ILE A 40 -9.95 -34.85 -0.14
N THR A 41 -10.01 -33.84 -0.98
CA THR A 41 -10.51 -33.96 -2.36
C THR A 41 -9.42 -34.10 -3.41
N GLY A 42 -8.23 -33.58 -3.12
CA GLY A 42 -7.13 -33.44 -4.10
C GLY A 42 -7.38 -32.34 -5.15
N SER A 43 -8.44 -31.51 -5.00
CA SER A 43 -8.84 -30.49 -5.96
C SER A 43 -7.92 -29.27 -5.94
N ASP A 44 -7.19 -29.05 -7.05
CA ASP A 44 -6.31 -27.89 -7.15
C ASP A 44 -7.06 -26.56 -7.23
N VAL A 45 -8.31 -26.54 -7.69
CA VAL A 45 -9.16 -25.35 -7.66
C VAL A 45 -9.39 -24.89 -6.21
N ILE A 46 -9.70 -25.84 -5.33
CA ILE A 46 -9.90 -25.55 -3.90
C ILE A 46 -8.58 -25.11 -3.23
N LEU A 47 -7.45 -25.72 -3.63
CA LEU A 47 -6.12 -25.32 -3.14
C LEU A 47 -5.81 -23.87 -3.51
N MET A 48 -6.02 -23.50 -4.79
CA MET A 48 -5.77 -22.11 -5.25
C MET A 48 -6.57 -21.10 -4.44
N GLU A 49 -7.82 -21.41 -4.19
CA GLU A 49 -8.70 -20.59 -3.36
C GLU A 49 -8.16 -20.45 -1.93
N GLY A 50 -7.79 -21.57 -1.30
CA GLY A 50 -7.18 -21.57 0.03
C GLY A 50 -5.91 -20.71 0.13
N LEU A 51 -5.08 -20.71 -0.92
CA LEU A 51 -3.86 -19.90 -1.00
C LEU A 51 -4.17 -18.40 -1.16
N ILE A 52 -5.18 -18.02 -1.95
CA ILE A 52 -5.63 -16.62 -2.06
C ILE A 52 -6.01 -16.12 -0.68
N TRP A 53 -6.86 -16.85 0.03
CA TRP A 53 -7.30 -16.49 1.39
C TRP A 53 -6.15 -16.44 2.40
N LEU A 54 -5.11 -17.28 2.24
CA LEU A 54 -3.93 -17.23 3.10
C LEU A 54 -3.16 -15.90 2.94
N VAL A 55 -2.91 -15.51 1.69
CA VAL A 55 -2.22 -14.24 1.39
C VAL A 55 -3.03 -13.05 1.91
N GLU A 56 -4.35 -13.10 1.79
CA GLU A 56 -5.22 -12.05 2.32
C GLU A 56 -5.20 -12.00 3.85
N ALA A 57 -5.30 -13.16 4.51
CA ALA A 57 -5.24 -13.25 5.96
C ALA A 57 -3.97 -12.60 6.53
N MET A 58 -2.82 -12.86 5.90
CA MET A 58 -1.54 -12.28 6.30
C MET A 58 -1.48 -10.77 6.00
N SER A 59 -1.99 -10.33 4.85
CA SER A 59 -2.03 -8.91 4.48
C SER A 59 -2.90 -8.09 5.45
N PHE A 60 -4.12 -8.54 5.74
CA PHE A 60 -5.00 -7.87 6.69
C PHE A 60 -4.54 -8.01 8.14
N GLY A 61 -3.92 -9.14 8.51
CA GLY A 61 -3.34 -9.35 9.83
C GLY A 61 -2.19 -8.39 10.10
N GLY A 62 -1.28 -8.25 9.14
CA GLY A 62 -0.20 -7.28 9.18
C GLY A 62 -0.70 -5.84 9.28
N LEU A 63 -1.69 -5.47 8.46
CA LEU A 63 -2.32 -4.16 8.52
C LEU A 63 -2.99 -3.90 9.89
N ALA A 64 -3.64 -4.90 10.48
CA ALA A 64 -4.25 -4.77 11.81
C ALA A 64 -3.21 -4.48 12.88
N ILE A 65 -2.07 -5.19 12.84
CA ILE A 65 -0.93 -4.97 13.75
C ILE A 65 -0.35 -3.57 13.55
N ALA A 66 -0.09 -3.17 12.30
CA ALA A 66 0.45 -1.87 11.97
C ALA A 66 -0.48 -0.73 12.45
N LEU A 67 -1.78 -0.84 12.21
CA LEU A 67 -2.77 0.11 12.71
C LEU A 67 -2.82 0.15 14.25
N LYS A 68 -2.75 -1.00 14.92
CA LYS A 68 -2.71 -1.07 16.39
C LYS A 68 -1.48 -0.37 16.95
N ILE A 69 -0.31 -0.57 16.35
CA ILE A 69 0.92 0.11 16.76
C ILE A 69 0.81 1.62 16.51
N ALA A 70 0.36 2.02 15.31
CA ALA A 70 0.22 3.42 14.94
C ALA A 70 -0.79 4.20 15.78
N THR A 71 -1.79 3.53 16.35
CA THR A 71 -2.84 4.15 17.17
C THR A 71 -2.54 4.13 18.66
N SER A 72 -1.62 3.28 19.12
CA SER A 72 -1.23 3.15 20.53
C SER A 72 -0.12 4.11 20.89
N ARG A 73 -0.41 5.15 21.68
CA ARG A 73 0.61 6.09 22.16
C ARG A 73 1.76 5.38 22.90
N ALA A 74 1.46 4.38 23.73
CA ALA A 74 2.47 3.64 24.49
C ALA A 74 3.40 2.84 23.57
N LEU A 75 2.89 2.27 22.49
CA LEU A 75 3.66 1.47 21.53
C LEU A 75 4.50 2.37 20.61
N ILE A 76 3.96 3.50 20.13
CA ILE A 76 4.71 4.45 19.27
C ILE A 76 6.01 4.93 19.91
N TYR A 77 6.04 5.18 21.22
CA TYR A 77 7.25 5.64 21.91
C TYR A 77 8.23 4.51 22.28
N ARG A 78 7.77 3.26 22.31
CA ARG A 78 8.57 2.09 22.69
C ARG A 78 9.08 1.29 21.50
N THR A 79 8.40 1.38 20.36
CA THR A 79 8.69 0.59 19.17
C THR A 79 9.39 1.45 18.13
N ARG A 80 10.47 0.94 17.55
CA ARG A 80 11.06 1.56 16.37
C ARG A 80 10.08 1.43 15.20
N TYR A 81 9.98 2.44 14.36
CA TYR A 81 9.08 2.44 13.18
C TYR A 81 9.41 1.29 12.22
N GLU A 82 10.65 0.81 12.24
CA GLU A 82 11.08 -0.35 11.43
C GLU A 82 10.28 -1.62 11.72
N VAL A 83 9.70 -1.75 12.92
CA VAL A 83 8.81 -2.88 13.25
C VAL A 83 7.58 -2.94 12.36
N LEU A 84 7.13 -1.79 11.81
CA LEU A 84 6.03 -1.76 10.85
C LEU A 84 6.38 -2.48 9.53
N ARG A 85 7.67 -2.63 9.21
CA ARG A 85 8.14 -3.41 8.05
C ARG A 85 7.99 -4.91 8.22
N LEU A 86 7.80 -5.43 9.44
CA LEU A 86 7.54 -6.85 9.68
C LEU A 86 6.23 -7.32 9.00
N GLU A 87 5.25 -6.42 8.85
CA GLU A 87 4.06 -6.68 8.03
C GLU A 87 4.45 -7.09 6.61
N SER A 88 5.28 -6.27 5.97
CA SER A 88 5.72 -6.54 4.59
C SER A 88 6.59 -7.79 4.48
N LEU A 89 7.38 -8.12 5.50
CA LEU A 89 8.15 -9.36 5.54
C LEU A 89 7.23 -10.59 5.62
N ALA A 90 6.20 -10.54 6.47
CA ALA A 90 5.24 -11.62 6.59
C ALA A 90 4.48 -11.85 5.28
N VAL A 91 4.02 -10.75 4.64
CA VAL A 91 3.35 -10.79 3.33
C VAL A 91 4.29 -11.36 2.26
N LEU A 92 5.55 -10.95 2.22
CA LEU A 92 6.54 -11.46 1.26
C LEU A 92 6.76 -12.97 1.42
N MET A 93 6.95 -13.45 2.66
CA MET A 93 7.14 -14.87 2.96
C MET A 93 5.92 -15.69 2.54
N THR A 94 4.73 -15.23 2.88
CA THR A 94 3.48 -15.91 2.51
C THR A 94 3.27 -15.92 1.00
N SER A 95 3.56 -14.81 0.33
CA SER A 95 3.51 -14.73 -1.13
C SER A 95 4.48 -15.69 -1.81
N PHE A 96 5.69 -15.83 -1.28
CA PHE A 96 6.66 -16.78 -1.81
C PHE A 96 6.18 -18.21 -1.66
N ILE A 97 5.66 -18.60 -0.49
CA ILE A 97 5.09 -19.95 -0.26
C ILE A 97 3.90 -20.19 -1.21
N ALA A 98 2.98 -19.23 -1.31
CA ALA A 98 1.83 -19.34 -2.20
C ALA A 98 2.26 -19.51 -3.67
N LEU A 99 3.25 -18.75 -4.13
CA LEU A 99 3.79 -18.86 -5.49
C LEU A 99 4.38 -20.23 -5.76
N VAL A 100 5.23 -20.73 -4.86
CA VAL A 100 5.85 -22.06 -5.01
C VAL A 100 4.78 -23.17 -5.08
N VAL A 101 3.81 -23.15 -4.15
CA VAL A 101 2.74 -24.16 -4.12
C VAL A 101 1.87 -24.08 -5.38
N THR A 102 1.53 -22.87 -5.83
CA THR A 102 0.75 -22.63 -7.05
C THR A 102 1.46 -23.17 -8.29
N VAL A 103 2.77 -22.88 -8.45
CA VAL A 103 3.56 -23.37 -9.58
C VAL A 103 3.66 -24.89 -9.55
N LEU A 104 3.90 -25.50 -8.39
CA LEU A 104 3.93 -26.96 -8.24
C LEU A 104 2.58 -27.58 -8.59
N ALA A 105 1.45 -26.96 -8.20
CA ALA A 105 0.13 -27.47 -8.54
C ALA A 105 -0.16 -27.36 -10.05
N ILE A 106 0.23 -26.24 -10.70
CA ILE A 106 0.13 -26.12 -12.17
C ILE A 106 0.94 -27.20 -12.86
N ILE A 107 2.21 -27.43 -12.45
CA ILE A 107 3.07 -28.45 -13.04
C ILE A 107 2.44 -29.83 -12.83
N ARG A 108 1.93 -30.13 -11.62
CA ARG A 108 1.23 -31.39 -11.34
C ARG A 108 0.05 -31.58 -12.28
N ASN A 109 -0.80 -30.56 -12.46
CA ASN A 109 -1.94 -30.63 -13.37
C ASN A 109 -1.57 -30.87 -14.83
N LEU A 110 -0.47 -30.27 -15.29
CA LEU A 110 0.02 -30.47 -16.66
C LEU A 110 0.60 -31.87 -16.89
N LEU A 111 1.22 -32.48 -15.86
CA LEU A 111 1.86 -33.77 -15.95
C LEU A 111 0.93 -34.97 -15.62
N SER A 112 -0.16 -34.70 -14.87
CA SER A 112 -1.08 -35.75 -14.44
C SER A 112 -2.12 -36.06 -15.51
N SER A 113 -2.11 -37.30 -15.99
CA SER A 113 -3.13 -37.80 -16.91
C SER A 113 -4.45 -38.14 -16.24
N HIS A 114 -4.49 -38.23 -14.93
CA HIS A 114 -5.65 -38.67 -14.16
C HIS A 114 -5.89 -37.70 -13.01
N VAL A 115 -6.67 -36.66 -13.26
CA VAL A 115 -7.26 -35.80 -12.19
C VAL A 115 -8.62 -36.39 -11.86
N GLY A 116 -8.84 -36.73 -10.60
CA GLY A 116 -10.17 -37.17 -10.13
C GLY A 116 -11.18 -36.03 -10.25
N ILE A 117 -12.44 -36.38 -10.50
CA ILE A 117 -13.53 -35.38 -10.51
C ILE A 117 -13.88 -35.06 -9.07
N THR A 118 -13.78 -33.78 -8.69
CA THR A 118 -14.18 -33.31 -7.37
C THR A 118 -15.69 -33.41 -7.19
N PRO A 119 -16.25 -34.08 -6.15
CA PRO A 119 -17.68 -34.12 -5.95
C PRO A 119 -18.31 -32.72 -5.90
N ALA A 120 -19.45 -32.55 -6.60
CA ALA A 120 -20.11 -31.27 -6.76
C ALA A 120 -20.45 -30.56 -5.44
N ILE A 121 -20.62 -31.29 -4.34
CA ILE A 121 -20.91 -30.72 -3.02
C ILE A 121 -19.81 -29.76 -2.54
N TYR A 122 -18.56 -29.97 -2.95
CA TYR A 122 -17.45 -29.09 -2.55
C TYR A 122 -17.44 -27.73 -3.28
N SER A 123 -18.24 -27.58 -4.35
CA SER A 123 -18.47 -26.26 -4.96
C SER A 123 -19.13 -25.27 -3.99
N LEU A 124 -19.87 -25.78 -2.98
CA LEU A 124 -20.47 -24.96 -1.94
C LEU A 124 -19.42 -24.14 -1.17
N TYR A 125 -18.21 -24.68 -0.98
CA TYR A 125 -17.12 -23.92 -0.36
C TYR A 125 -16.76 -22.70 -1.22
N LEU A 126 -16.61 -22.83 -2.54
CA LEU A 126 -16.27 -21.73 -3.44
C LEU A 126 -17.39 -20.70 -3.52
N PHE A 127 -18.65 -21.11 -3.58
CA PHE A 127 -19.77 -20.17 -3.56
C PHE A 127 -19.88 -19.43 -2.20
N ALA A 128 -19.67 -20.12 -1.09
CA ALA A 128 -19.65 -19.50 0.24
C ALA A 128 -18.49 -18.53 0.39
N SER A 129 -17.31 -18.88 -0.14
CA SER A 129 -16.13 -18.03 -0.25
C SER A 129 -16.46 -16.76 -1.04
N GLY A 130 -17.05 -16.89 -2.24
CA GLY A 130 -17.43 -15.75 -3.06
C GLY A 130 -18.43 -14.80 -2.39
N ILE A 131 -19.44 -15.33 -1.74
CA ILE A 131 -20.35 -14.49 -0.94
C ILE A 131 -19.57 -13.77 0.17
N THR A 132 -18.64 -14.46 0.81
CA THR A 132 -17.83 -13.89 1.89
C THR A 132 -16.91 -12.78 1.38
N SER A 133 -16.29 -12.94 0.21
CA SER A 133 -15.49 -11.88 -0.46
C SER A 133 -16.30 -10.60 -0.62
N LEU A 134 -17.55 -10.67 -1.12
CA LEU A 134 -18.42 -9.51 -1.27
C LEU A 134 -18.78 -8.86 0.07
N VAL A 135 -19.01 -9.66 1.10
CA VAL A 135 -19.31 -9.15 2.44
C VAL A 135 -18.09 -8.44 3.03
N LEU A 136 -16.91 -9.05 2.90
CA LEU A 136 -15.66 -8.49 3.39
C LEU A 136 -15.26 -7.22 2.63
N GLU A 137 -15.49 -7.17 1.30
CA GLU A 137 -15.33 -5.96 0.51
C GLU A 137 -16.15 -4.79 1.08
N LYS A 138 -17.46 -5.01 1.30
CA LYS A 138 -18.34 -3.99 1.88
C LYS A 138 -17.90 -3.59 3.28
N LEU A 139 -17.45 -4.55 4.09
CA LEU A 139 -16.94 -4.30 5.44
C LEU A 139 -15.66 -3.47 5.41
N ALA A 140 -14.72 -3.83 4.53
CA ALA A 140 -13.48 -3.09 4.31
C ALA A 140 -13.77 -1.65 3.85
N ARG A 141 -14.59 -1.47 2.82
CA ARG A 141 -14.97 -0.14 2.32
C ARG A 141 -15.60 0.73 3.44
N ARG A 142 -16.51 0.19 4.24
CA ARG A 142 -17.17 0.92 5.33
C ARG A 142 -16.26 1.19 6.51
N GLY A 143 -15.47 0.19 6.94
CA GLY A 143 -14.61 0.30 8.12
C GLY A 143 -13.43 1.26 7.90
N LEU A 144 -12.88 1.26 6.71
CA LEU A 144 -11.66 1.99 6.37
C LEU A 144 -11.94 3.39 5.79
N SER A 145 -13.07 3.61 5.11
CA SER A 145 -13.46 4.93 4.63
C SER A 145 -13.70 5.96 5.74
N GLN A 146 -14.11 5.49 6.92
CA GLN A 146 -14.38 6.37 8.07
C GLN A 146 -13.11 6.99 8.69
N ILE A 147 -11.92 6.47 8.39
CA ILE A 147 -10.67 6.96 8.98
C ILE A 147 -10.10 8.14 8.20
N GLY A 148 -10.65 8.44 7.03
CA GLY A 148 -10.07 9.43 6.10
C GLY A 148 -8.73 8.94 5.51
N LEU A 149 -8.32 7.72 5.87
CA LEU A 149 -7.24 7.01 5.21
C LEU A 149 -7.76 6.58 3.83
N ARG A 150 -7.67 7.47 2.85
CA ARG A 150 -7.64 7.04 1.45
C ARG A 150 -6.31 6.35 1.18
N ILE A 151 -6.08 5.27 1.90
CA ILE A 151 -4.94 4.41 1.65
C ILE A 151 -5.18 3.86 0.25
N VAL A 152 -4.28 4.14 -0.66
CA VAL A 152 -4.31 3.61 -2.04
C VAL A 152 -4.48 2.10 -2.01
N SER A 153 -3.83 1.44 -1.04
CA SER A 153 -3.98 0.02 -0.74
C SER A 153 -5.42 -0.42 -0.44
N ILE A 154 -6.24 0.39 0.25
CA ILE A 154 -7.63 0.00 0.58
C ILE A 154 -8.51 -0.08 -0.67
N ARG A 155 -8.32 0.86 -1.60
CA ARG A 155 -9.04 0.82 -2.87
C ARG A 155 -8.59 -0.36 -3.71
N ALA A 156 -7.28 -0.59 -3.78
CA ALA A 156 -6.70 -1.75 -4.47
C ALA A 156 -7.16 -3.07 -3.86
N ILE A 157 -7.22 -3.18 -2.53
CA ILE A 157 -7.73 -4.36 -1.82
C ILE A 157 -9.22 -4.58 -2.12
N ALA A 158 -10.04 -3.52 -2.11
CA ALA A 158 -11.46 -3.64 -2.40
C ALA A 158 -11.73 -3.98 -3.89
N GLU A 159 -10.94 -3.45 -4.80
CA GLU A 159 -10.98 -3.82 -6.22
C GLU A 159 -10.54 -5.28 -6.42
N LYS A 160 -9.55 -5.75 -5.67
CA LYS A 160 -9.09 -7.14 -5.69
C LYS A 160 -10.19 -8.09 -5.20
N LEU A 161 -10.80 -7.85 -4.04
CA LEU A 161 -11.87 -8.68 -3.50
C LEU A 161 -13.07 -8.84 -4.45
N SER A 162 -13.36 -7.84 -5.28
CA SER A 162 -14.41 -7.95 -6.30
C SER A 162 -14.01 -8.85 -7.48
N LEU A 163 -12.72 -8.90 -7.83
CA LEU A 163 -12.18 -9.81 -8.83
C LEU A 163 -12.11 -11.25 -8.31
N ASP A 164 -11.74 -11.41 -7.04
CA ASP A 164 -11.68 -12.72 -6.38
C ASP A 164 -13.06 -13.38 -6.38
N PHE A 165 -14.15 -12.62 -6.13
CA PHE A 165 -15.51 -13.14 -6.26
C PHE A 165 -15.81 -13.76 -7.63
N VAL A 166 -15.36 -13.16 -8.73
CA VAL A 166 -15.57 -13.70 -10.08
C VAL A 166 -14.83 -15.02 -10.26
N LEU A 167 -13.63 -15.13 -9.70
CA LEU A 167 -12.83 -16.36 -9.77
C LEU A 167 -13.43 -17.48 -8.94
N GLU A 168 -13.88 -17.17 -7.73
CA GLU A 168 -14.56 -18.09 -6.82
C GLU A 168 -15.83 -18.66 -7.46
N LEU A 169 -16.62 -17.78 -8.11
CA LEU A 169 -17.80 -18.20 -8.87
C LEU A 169 -17.41 -19.11 -10.04
N ALA A 170 -16.39 -18.73 -10.82
CA ALA A 170 -15.90 -19.54 -11.93
C ALA A 170 -15.39 -20.90 -11.48
N GLY A 171 -14.64 -20.97 -10.39
CA GLY A 171 -14.16 -22.21 -9.77
C GLY A 171 -15.32 -23.12 -9.30
N GLY A 172 -16.32 -22.54 -8.63
CA GLY A 172 -17.51 -23.26 -8.19
C GLY A 172 -18.30 -23.85 -9.35
N VAL A 173 -18.52 -23.05 -10.40
CA VAL A 173 -19.19 -23.48 -11.64
C VAL A 173 -18.38 -24.57 -12.33
N ALA A 174 -17.06 -24.46 -12.37
CA ALA A 174 -16.18 -25.47 -12.99
C ALA A 174 -16.29 -26.84 -12.32
N ILE A 175 -16.35 -26.90 -11.00
CA ILE A 175 -16.56 -28.15 -10.26
C ILE A 175 -17.94 -28.76 -10.62
N VAL A 176 -18.99 -27.95 -10.66
CA VAL A 176 -20.34 -28.42 -11.04
C VAL A 176 -20.36 -28.95 -12.47
N LEU A 177 -19.77 -28.20 -13.42
CA LEU A 177 -19.71 -28.61 -14.82
C LEU A 177 -18.86 -29.87 -15.02
N SER A 178 -17.76 -30.02 -14.31
CA SER A 178 -16.92 -31.21 -14.30
C SER A 178 -17.72 -32.44 -13.92
N ASN A 179 -18.57 -32.35 -12.89
CA ASN A 179 -19.48 -33.42 -12.50
C ASN A 179 -20.57 -33.70 -13.54
N LEU A 180 -21.22 -32.69 -14.08
CA LEU A 180 -22.28 -32.83 -15.09
C LEU A 180 -21.77 -33.47 -16.38
N LEU A 181 -20.58 -33.06 -16.81
CA LEU A 181 -19.96 -33.57 -18.03
C LEU A 181 -19.15 -34.86 -17.80
N SER A 182 -19.06 -35.33 -16.54
CA SER A 182 -18.21 -36.46 -16.13
C SER A 182 -16.78 -36.33 -16.67
N SER A 183 -16.27 -35.09 -16.73
CA SER A 183 -14.97 -34.77 -17.30
C SER A 183 -14.14 -33.88 -16.36
N ALA A 184 -12.99 -34.39 -15.96
CA ALA A 184 -12.04 -33.63 -15.14
C ALA A 184 -11.36 -32.47 -15.89
N LEU A 185 -11.46 -32.43 -17.22
CA LEU A 185 -10.80 -31.40 -18.04
C LEU A 185 -11.25 -29.97 -17.68
N VAL A 186 -12.53 -29.79 -17.35
CA VAL A 186 -13.07 -28.47 -17.00
C VAL A 186 -12.42 -27.94 -15.73
N GLU A 187 -12.32 -28.79 -14.70
CA GLU A 187 -11.67 -28.45 -13.43
C GLU A 187 -10.17 -28.22 -13.61
N GLN A 188 -9.51 -29.06 -14.40
CA GLN A 188 -8.10 -28.95 -14.72
C GLN A 188 -7.75 -27.64 -15.43
N ILE A 189 -8.48 -27.28 -16.46
CA ILE A 189 -8.29 -26.01 -17.17
C ILE A 189 -8.54 -24.82 -16.24
N THR A 190 -9.61 -24.89 -15.46
CA THR A 190 -9.95 -23.81 -14.51
C THR A 190 -8.88 -23.64 -13.45
N SER A 191 -8.35 -24.74 -12.89
CA SER A 191 -7.28 -24.66 -11.89
C SER A 191 -5.99 -24.05 -12.46
N ILE A 192 -5.64 -24.36 -13.71
CA ILE A 192 -4.47 -23.75 -14.38
C ILE A 192 -4.70 -22.24 -14.58
N VAL A 193 -5.88 -21.83 -15.06
CA VAL A 193 -6.22 -20.42 -15.25
C VAL A 193 -6.21 -19.66 -13.92
N MET A 194 -6.83 -20.23 -12.89
CA MET A 194 -6.77 -19.67 -11.53
C MET A 194 -5.35 -19.61 -11.00
N GLY A 195 -4.54 -20.66 -11.20
CA GLY A 195 -3.15 -20.69 -10.76
C GLY A 195 -2.30 -19.60 -11.44
N ILE A 196 -2.49 -19.36 -12.74
CA ILE A 196 -1.80 -18.26 -13.45
C ILE A 196 -2.23 -16.90 -12.86
N TYR A 197 -3.53 -16.72 -12.64
CA TYR A 197 -4.05 -15.48 -12.03
C TYR A 197 -3.49 -15.26 -10.62
N VAL A 198 -3.52 -16.30 -9.77
CA VAL A 198 -2.95 -16.26 -8.42
C VAL A 198 -1.47 -15.90 -8.48
N SER A 199 -0.69 -16.57 -9.35
CA SER A 199 0.73 -16.29 -9.52
C SER A 199 0.98 -14.83 -9.88
N TYR A 200 0.21 -14.28 -10.81
CA TYR A 200 0.34 -12.88 -11.22
C TYR A 200 0.03 -11.92 -10.06
N GLY A 201 -1.07 -12.15 -9.33
CA GLY A 201 -1.46 -11.35 -8.17
C GLY A 201 -0.44 -11.42 -7.04
N VAL A 202 0.03 -12.60 -6.73
CA VAL A 202 1.03 -12.86 -5.67
C VAL A 202 2.38 -12.20 -6.00
N ILE A 203 2.82 -12.24 -7.27
CA ILE A 203 4.04 -11.53 -7.70
C ILE A 203 3.89 -10.03 -7.49
N GLY A 204 2.74 -9.45 -7.83
CA GLY A 204 2.46 -8.02 -7.59
C GLY A 204 2.53 -7.65 -6.10
N ILE A 205 1.91 -8.45 -5.24
CA ILE A 205 1.93 -8.27 -3.79
C ILE A 205 3.36 -8.42 -3.24
N ALA A 206 4.12 -9.41 -3.71
CA ALA A 206 5.51 -9.62 -3.30
C ALA A 206 6.40 -8.44 -3.71
N GLN A 207 6.24 -7.90 -4.92
CA GLN A 207 6.97 -6.70 -5.37
C GLN A 207 6.65 -5.48 -4.50
N GLU A 208 5.38 -5.26 -4.16
CA GLU A 208 4.99 -4.16 -3.26
C GLU A 208 5.58 -4.35 -1.86
N ALA A 209 5.55 -5.57 -1.32
CA ALA A 209 6.15 -5.90 -0.04
C ALA A 209 7.67 -5.65 -0.03
N VAL A 210 8.39 -5.98 -1.11
CA VAL A 210 9.81 -5.67 -1.27
C VAL A 210 10.04 -4.16 -1.27
N TYR A 211 9.26 -3.37 -2.02
CA TYR A 211 9.38 -1.91 -2.01
C TYR A 211 9.21 -1.34 -0.59
N HIS A 212 8.22 -1.82 0.15
CA HIS A 212 8.00 -1.39 1.54
C HIS A 212 9.14 -1.80 2.47
N LEU A 213 9.74 -2.98 2.30
CA LEU A 213 10.89 -3.45 3.09
C LEU A 213 12.13 -2.59 2.90
N ILE A 214 12.44 -2.21 1.66
CA ILE A 214 13.59 -1.35 1.35
C ILE A 214 13.30 0.13 1.52
N GLY A 215 12.06 0.50 1.90
CA GLY A 215 11.65 1.90 2.15
C GLY A 215 11.37 2.72 0.89
N ILE A 216 11.26 2.08 -0.26
CA ILE A 216 10.91 2.75 -1.52
C ILE A 216 9.40 2.89 -1.61
N THR A 217 8.93 4.11 -1.87
CA THR A 217 7.52 4.38 -2.11
C THR A 217 7.21 4.18 -3.60
N PRO A 218 6.24 3.33 -3.98
CA PRO A 218 5.83 3.15 -5.36
C PRO A 218 5.47 4.49 -6.03
N HIS A 219 5.81 4.64 -7.32
CA HIS A 219 5.77 5.94 -7.98
C HIS A 219 4.38 6.60 -8.01
N HIS A 220 3.32 5.82 -8.18
CA HIS A 220 1.93 6.31 -8.16
C HIS A 220 1.54 6.83 -6.78
N VAL A 221 1.88 6.10 -5.71
CA VAL A 221 1.64 6.48 -4.31
C VAL A 221 2.45 7.71 -3.92
N TYR A 222 3.73 7.76 -4.35
CA TYR A 222 4.59 8.92 -4.13
C TYR A 222 3.98 10.20 -4.69
N ARG A 223 3.44 10.17 -5.92
CA ARG A 223 2.80 11.34 -6.54
C ARG A 223 1.59 11.81 -5.75
N GLU A 224 0.74 10.89 -5.30
CA GLU A 224 -0.45 11.23 -4.53
C GLU A 224 -0.10 11.85 -3.18
N ILE A 225 0.78 11.19 -2.40
CA ILE A 225 1.20 11.70 -1.09
C ILE A 225 1.94 13.04 -1.25
N ARG A 226 2.82 13.14 -2.25
CA ARG A 226 3.53 14.39 -2.56
C ARG A 226 2.56 15.53 -2.85
N ALA A 227 1.51 15.31 -3.62
CA ALA A 227 0.50 16.33 -3.91
C ALA A 227 -0.21 16.80 -2.64
N LYS A 228 -0.64 15.85 -1.77
CA LYS A 228 -1.28 16.15 -0.48
C LYS A 228 -0.33 16.93 0.45
N VAL A 229 0.92 16.49 0.57
CA VAL A 229 1.94 17.15 1.39
C VAL A 229 2.22 18.57 0.90
N LEU A 230 2.38 18.76 -0.42
CA LEU A 230 2.63 20.08 -0.99
C LEU A 230 1.44 21.02 -0.80
N SER A 231 0.19 20.57 -0.94
CA SER A 231 -1.00 21.37 -0.69
C SER A 231 -1.08 21.82 0.77
N THR A 232 -0.84 20.90 1.70
CA THR A 232 -0.80 21.19 3.15
C THR A 232 0.33 22.16 3.48
N LEU A 233 1.53 21.99 2.92
CA LEU A 233 2.65 22.90 3.13
C LEU A 233 2.34 24.32 2.66
N ARG A 234 1.75 24.49 1.46
CA ARG A 234 1.37 25.81 0.96
C ARG A 234 0.40 26.56 1.90
N GLN A 235 -0.46 25.84 2.60
CA GLN A 235 -1.39 26.40 3.57
C GLN A 235 -0.77 26.59 4.97
N ALA A 236 0.21 25.74 5.32
CA ALA A 236 0.80 25.72 6.65
C ALA A 236 1.94 26.71 6.83
N THR A 237 2.64 27.07 5.77
CA THR A 237 3.84 27.89 5.88
C THR A 237 3.86 29.06 4.89
N ARG A 238 4.42 30.17 5.37
CA ARG A 238 4.76 31.34 4.52
C ARG A 238 6.11 31.17 3.83
N TYR A 239 6.86 30.12 4.19
CA TYR A 239 8.17 29.83 3.61
C TYR A 239 7.96 29.09 2.28
N SER A 240 8.25 29.79 1.19
CA SER A 240 7.86 29.37 -0.16
C SER A 240 8.81 28.35 -0.78
N ARG A 241 10.03 28.20 -0.27
CA ARG A 241 11.06 27.39 -0.93
C ARG A 241 11.30 26.08 -0.21
N ILE A 242 10.79 25.01 -0.84
CA ILE A 242 11.06 23.64 -0.43
C ILE A 242 12.35 23.21 -1.16
N ARG A 243 13.41 22.89 -0.41
CA ARG A 243 14.69 22.41 -0.95
C ARG A 243 14.67 20.93 -1.28
N ARG A 244 14.06 20.17 -0.38
CA ARG A 244 13.97 18.71 -0.50
C ARG A 244 12.68 18.23 0.13
N LEU A 245 12.06 17.29 -0.53
CA LEU A 245 10.95 16.52 0.00
C LEU A 245 11.30 15.05 -0.20
N LYS A 246 11.38 14.29 0.90
CA LYS A 246 11.61 12.86 0.91
C LYS A 246 10.40 12.19 1.53
N ILE A 247 9.92 11.11 0.91
CA ILE A 247 8.81 10.30 1.39
C ILE A 247 9.32 8.87 1.43
N GLU A 248 9.36 8.30 2.62
CA GLU A 248 9.79 6.92 2.87
C GLU A 248 8.63 6.08 3.33
N SER A 249 8.55 4.85 2.83
CA SER A 249 7.55 3.87 3.24
C SER A 249 8.02 3.09 4.48
N TYR A 250 7.10 2.93 5.43
CA TYR A 250 7.21 2.03 6.58
C TYR A 250 5.98 1.12 6.60
N GLY A 251 5.94 0.14 5.71
CA GLY A 251 4.73 -0.64 5.46
C GLY A 251 3.61 0.24 4.89
N THR A 252 2.44 0.17 5.49
CA THR A 252 1.25 0.94 5.06
C THR A 252 1.35 2.45 5.35
N PHE A 253 2.31 2.89 6.17
CA PHE A 253 2.47 4.29 6.56
C PHE A 253 3.71 4.92 5.95
N TYR A 254 3.74 6.27 5.97
CA TYR A 254 4.83 7.04 5.36
C TYR A 254 5.45 8.01 6.37
N GLU A 255 6.76 8.15 6.27
CA GLU A 255 7.49 9.26 6.88
C GLU A 255 7.78 10.32 5.82
N VAL A 256 7.56 11.57 6.18
CA VAL A 256 7.80 12.71 5.30
C VAL A 256 8.87 13.60 5.89
N GLU A 257 9.96 13.77 5.17
CA GLU A 257 11.02 14.70 5.51
C GLU A 257 10.97 15.91 4.56
N VAL A 258 10.80 17.08 5.13
CA VAL A 258 10.70 18.36 4.39
C VAL A 258 11.82 19.29 4.79
N TRP A 259 12.60 19.74 3.84
CA TRP A 259 13.64 20.72 4.04
C TRP A 259 13.18 22.08 3.47
N LEU A 260 13.01 23.05 4.38
CA LEU A 260 12.54 24.40 4.06
C LEU A 260 13.68 25.40 4.16
N GLU A 261 13.76 26.35 3.23
CA GLU A 261 14.70 27.45 3.35
C GLU A 261 14.28 28.39 4.49
N ALA A 262 15.17 28.58 5.44
CA ALA A 262 14.97 29.51 6.55
C ALA A 262 15.14 30.96 6.06
N PRO A 263 14.27 31.90 6.48
CA PRO A 263 14.49 33.30 6.24
C PRO A 263 15.75 33.78 7.01
N PRO A 264 16.46 34.79 6.47
CA PRO A 264 17.58 35.40 7.18
C PRO A 264 17.15 35.90 8.56
N GLY A 265 17.96 35.60 9.59
CA GLY A 265 17.70 36.09 10.94
C GLY A 265 16.69 35.29 11.78
N ILE A 266 16.17 34.17 11.27
CA ILE A 266 15.33 33.29 12.11
C ILE A 266 16.12 32.75 13.30
N THR A 267 15.55 32.89 14.50
CA THR A 267 16.15 32.30 15.71
C THR A 267 15.89 30.79 15.76
N LEU A 268 16.80 30.03 16.38
CA LEU A 268 16.65 28.59 16.55
C LEU A 268 15.31 28.22 17.22
N GLY A 269 14.90 28.96 18.26
CA GLY A 269 13.64 28.73 18.94
C GLY A 269 12.42 28.96 18.06
N THR A 270 12.45 29.95 17.16
CA THR A 270 11.36 30.19 16.20
C THR A 270 11.33 29.11 15.12
N ALA A 271 12.50 28.74 14.58
CA ALA A 271 12.61 27.64 13.61
C ALA A 271 12.06 26.33 14.18
N HIS A 272 12.41 26.00 15.43
CA HIS A 272 11.91 24.79 16.11
C HIS A 272 10.37 24.82 16.28
N ARG A 273 9.82 25.93 16.78
CA ARG A 273 8.36 26.06 16.95
C ARG A 273 7.61 25.91 15.63
N GLU A 274 8.09 26.55 14.57
CA GLU A 274 7.51 26.46 13.23
C GLU A 274 7.65 25.03 12.64
N SER A 275 8.83 24.39 12.79
CA SER A 275 9.02 22.98 12.42
C SER A 275 7.97 22.08 13.06
N MET A 276 7.79 22.20 14.36
CA MET A 276 6.82 21.38 15.10
C MET A 276 5.39 21.68 14.71
N ARG A 277 5.05 22.95 14.40
CA ARG A 277 3.72 23.36 13.96
C ARG A 277 3.40 22.74 12.59
N ILE A 278 4.32 22.86 11.65
CA ILE A 278 4.17 22.32 10.29
C ILE A 278 4.11 20.79 10.34
N ALA A 279 5.01 20.15 11.08
CA ALA A 279 5.03 18.69 11.22
C ALA A 279 3.72 18.14 11.80
N ARG A 280 3.20 18.76 12.88
CA ARG A 280 1.88 18.39 13.44
C ARG A 280 0.75 18.54 12.42
N ARG A 281 0.78 19.60 11.64
CA ARG A 281 -0.24 19.86 10.62
C ARG A 281 -0.17 18.82 9.49
N LEU A 282 1.01 18.46 9.02
CA LEU A 282 1.21 17.39 8.03
C LEU A 282 0.65 16.06 8.50
N VAL A 283 1.01 15.63 9.72
CA VAL A 283 0.49 14.38 10.31
C VAL A 283 -1.03 14.44 10.54
N HIS A 284 -1.59 15.63 10.74
CA HIS A 284 -3.02 15.79 10.96
C HIS A 284 -3.83 15.80 9.66
N GLU A 285 -3.35 16.49 8.63
CA GLU A 285 -4.06 16.71 7.37
C GLU A 285 -3.79 15.62 6.32
N VAL A 286 -2.65 14.90 6.44
CA VAL A 286 -2.29 13.78 5.57
C VAL A 286 -2.32 12.50 6.38
N PRO A 287 -3.43 11.76 6.39
CA PRO A 287 -3.63 10.60 7.28
C PRO A 287 -2.63 9.48 7.09
N GLU A 288 -2.09 9.33 5.88
CA GLU A 288 -1.10 8.32 5.52
C GLU A 288 0.28 8.60 6.13
N VAL A 289 0.53 9.86 6.55
CA VAL A 289 1.79 10.28 7.16
C VAL A 289 1.75 10.02 8.67
N LEU A 290 2.56 9.06 9.10
CA LEU A 290 2.71 8.73 10.52
C LEU A 290 3.64 9.72 11.22
N ARG A 291 4.71 10.15 10.53
CA ARG A 291 5.72 11.07 11.03
C ARG A 291 6.10 12.09 9.98
N ALA A 292 6.24 13.34 10.40
CA ALA A 292 6.79 14.39 9.56
C ALA A 292 7.97 15.03 10.26
N LEU A 293 9.09 15.12 9.57
CA LEU A 293 10.29 15.84 10.00
C LEU A 293 10.44 17.09 9.13
N VAL A 294 10.40 18.26 9.76
CA VAL A 294 10.55 19.53 9.05
C VAL A 294 11.85 20.17 9.51
N ILE A 295 12.77 20.35 8.59
CA ILE A 295 14.11 20.88 8.82
C ILE A 295 14.25 22.23 8.14
N PHE A 296 14.61 23.25 8.90
CA PHE A 296 14.98 24.53 8.33
C PHE A 296 16.47 24.55 7.99
N VAL A 297 16.77 24.88 6.74
CA VAL A 297 18.13 25.00 6.24
C VAL A 297 18.42 26.45 5.82
N PRO A 298 19.64 26.95 5.99
CA PRO A 298 19.98 28.30 5.55
C PRO A 298 19.67 28.49 4.06
N ALA A 299 19.14 29.64 3.68
CA ALA A 299 19.00 30.02 2.29
C ALA A 299 20.41 29.98 1.65
N ARG A 300 20.53 29.35 0.48
CA ARG A 300 21.81 29.44 -0.27
C ARG A 300 22.07 30.91 -0.54
N ARG A 301 23.15 31.42 0.01
CA ARG A 301 23.71 32.68 -0.52
C ARG A 301 23.96 32.42 -1.99
N THR A 302 23.20 33.05 -2.86
CA THR A 302 23.54 33.12 -4.27
C THR A 302 24.94 33.73 -4.28
N ARG A 303 25.95 32.91 -4.56
CA ARG A 303 27.29 33.48 -4.79
C ARG A 303 27.08 34.54 -5.85
N PRO A 304 27.48 35.80 -5.60
CA PRO A 304 27.44 36.79 -6.66
C PRO A 304 28.19 36.18 -7.85
N PRO A 305 27.68 36.37 -9.06
CA PRO A 305 28.34 35.81 -10.25
C PRO A 305 29.81 36.19 -10.23
N PRO A 306 30.72 35.25 -10.54
CA PRO A 306 32.15 35.53 -10.49
C PRO A 306 32.44 36.82 -11.25
N ARG A 307 33.36 37.61 -10.70
CA ARG A 307 33.70 38.94 -11.29
C ARG A 307 33.97 38.89 -12.80
N SER A 308 34.42 37.74 -13.27
CA SER A 308 34.58 37.46 -14.73
C SER A 308 33.26 37.49 -15.49
N MET A 309 32.14 36.93 -14.92
CA MET A 309 30.82 37.00 -15.57
C MET A 309 30.22 38.41 -15.59
N LYS A 310 30.48 39.23 -14.58
CA LYS A 310 30.05 40.63 -14.56
C LYS A 310 30.82 41.45 -15.61
N ARG A 311 32.12 41.16 -15.83
CA ARG A 311 32.91 41.79 -16.89
C ARG A 311 32.44 41.35 -18.28
N TYR A 312 32.07 40.07 -18.44
CA TYR A 312 31.56 39.56 -19.73
C TYR A 312 30.20 40.17 -20.07
N ALA A 313 29.29 40.22 -19.13
CA ALA A 313 27.97 40.84 -19.33
C ALA A 313 28.07 42.35 -19.63
N ARG A 314 29.01 43.11 -18.97
CA ARG A 314 29.26 44.51 -19.30
C ARG A 314 29.81 44.69 -20.70
N ARG A 315 30.77 43.86 -21.13
CA ARG A 315 31.31 43.95 -22.51
C ARG A 315 30.24 43.67 -23.56
N GLN A 316 29.36 42.72 -23.34
CA GLN A 316 28.26 42.43 -24.28
C GLN A 316 27.28 43.62 -24.41
N VAL A 317 26.98 44.29 -23.30
CA VAL A 317 26.13 45.50 -23.32
C VAL A 317 26.85 46.63 -24.04
N GLU A 318 28.15 46.89 -23.75
CA GLU A 318 28.96 47.93 -24.43
C GLU A 318 29.16 47.65 -25.94
N GLU A 319 29.29 46.38 -26.33
CA GLU A 319 29.35 45.97 -27.74
C GLU A 319 27.99 46.12 -28.45
N ALA A 320 26.87 45.85 -27.77
CA ALA A 320 25.54 46.06 -28.32
C ALA A 320 25.21 47.55 -28.48
N GLU A 321 25.61 48.41 -27.54
CA GLU A 321 25.45 49.87 -27.63
C GLU A 321 26.28 50.46 -28.78
N LYS A 322 27.52 50.04 -28.96
CA LYS A 322 28.37 50.47 -30.08
C LYS A 322 27.86 50.04 -31.46
N GLN A 323 27.19 48.88 -31.53
CA GLN A 323 26.56 48.44 -32.79
C GLN A 323 25.27 49.20 -33.10
N HIS A 324 24.63 49.80 -32.11
CA HIS A 324 23.47 50.67 -32.34
C HIS A 324 23.87 52.11 -32.74
N GLU A 325 24.94 52.64 -32.17
CA GLU A 325 25.44 53.99 -32.53
C GLU A 325 26.12 54.04 -33.91
N GLY A 326 26.60 52.93 -34.47
CA GLY A 326 27.21 52.88 -35.80
C GLY A 326 26.19 52.68 -36.93
N LYS A 327 24.89 52.68 -36.67
CA LYS A 327 23.81 52.53 -37.67
C LYS A 327 22.93 53.77 -37.83
N THR A 328 23.27 54.85 -37.16
CA THR A 328 22.69 56.21 -37.35
C THR A 328 23.71 57.06 -38.08
#